data_1fff3643580d9b1f213cee5f2a0ee60f
#
_entry.id   1fff3643580d9b1f213cee5f2a0ee60f
#
_cell.length_a   1.000
_cell.length_b   1.000
_cell.length_c   1.000
_cell.angle_alpha   90.00
_cell.angle_beta   90.00
_cell.angle_gamma   90.00
#
_symmetry.space_group_name_H-M   'P 1'
#
loop_
_entity.id
_entity.type
_entity.pdbx_description
1 polymer ?
#
loop_
_entity_poly.entity_id
_entity_poly.type
_entity_poly.pdbx_seq_one_letter_code
_entity_poly.pdbx_strand_id
1 'polypeptide(L)'
;MTRAAALLFLVLATAAGAQDTRTIQVREAQRTDDRTFAYFAQFRAALIARFGADPLLSMLKFDEQEGQALVHATSTGPAEHVIFQTGKWISTDGRQLKAWAPDAEPAVARFRLSAVREAMLRDRFKAHRAQASRAADHLSPVTIGYFGTPFNRMIVEISVVSMASSAFKMSVIAFDFTTGQQLDVDAAIAQVKAQREAEQAKRTAARKEAEKRDLRKDVPAVVAAYRRDVGAGRLMGIWIARDTITFIQADGVMTDYDRLGAFKKRDSKYDSIWLCRDGFDERDVDWTGFPVLVEKAMLAGNLDEEDRDHAAFNVERPRECEPVTIEVKFTNYKSPQPYTVFDTRGRLVRTR
;
A
#
# COMPACT_ATOMS: atom_id res chain seq x y z
N MET A 1 -0.90 -2.33 4.14
CA MET A 1 -0.43 -1.54 5.30
C MET A 1 0.13 -0.26 4.75
N THR A 2 -0.55 0.83 4.95
CA THR A 2 -0.54 2.04 4.16
C THR A 2 0.45 3.08 4.68
N ARG A 3 1.07 3.80 3.76
CA ARG A 3 2.20 4.73 3.84
C ARG A 3 2.12 5.88 4.87
N ALA A 4 0.98 6.14 5.48
CA ALA A 4 0.90 7.13 6.57
C ALA A 4 1.33 6.57 7.93
N ALA A 5 1.43 5.26 8.08
CA ALA A 5 2.17 4.68 9.18
C ALA A 5 3.66 5.01 9.09
N ALA A 6 4.18 5.29 7.87
CA ALA A 6 5.58 5.64 7.68
C ALA A 6 5.94 7.05 8.18
N LEU A 7 5.01 8.03 8.11
CA LEU A 7 5.27 9.36 8.68
C LEU A 7 5.31 9.30 10.21
N LEU A 8 4.40 8.54 10.81
CA LEU A 8 4.40 8.31 12.27
C LEU A 8 5.56 7.41 12.70
N PHE A 9 5.96 6.43 11.84
CA PHE A 9 7.07 5.52 12.13
C PHE A 9 8.45 6.15 11.93
N LEU A 10 8.61 7.14 11.04
CA LEU A 10 9.90 7.82 10.91
C LEU A 10 10.21 8.65 12.17
N VAL A 11 9.18 9.21 12.76
CA VAL A 11 9.26 9.93 14.04
C VAL A 11 9.43 8.95 15.22
N LEU A 12 8.84 7.75 15.16
CA LEU A 12 8.94 6.73 16.21
C LEU A 12 10.18 5.82 16.06
N ALA A 13 10.67 5.58 14.85
CA ALA A 13 11.85 4.72 14.64
C ALA A 13 13.16 5.38 15.13
N THR A 14 13.22 6.70 15.19
CA THR A 14 14.34 7.40 15.85
C THR A 14 14.26 7.34 17.39
N ALA A 15 13.07 7.06 17.95
CA ALA A 15 12.88 6.93 19.40
C ALA A 15 13.01 5.48 19.91
N ALA A 16 12.83 4.46 19.06
CA ALA A 16 12.85 3.05 19.45
C ALA A 16 14.26 2.44 19.51
N GLY A 17 15.30 3.16 19.12
CA GLY A 17 16.70 2.69 19.11
C GLY A 17 17.51 3.00 20.36
N ALA A 18 16.94 3.60 21.39
CA ALA A 18 17.67 3.98 22.60
C ALA A 18 16.92 3.59 23.88
N GLN A 19 16.70 2.31 24.11
CA GLN A 19 16.51 1.82 25.46
C GLN A 19 17.87 1.50 26.09
N ASP A 20 18.65 2.53 26.35
CA ASP A 20 19.69 2.48 27.41
C ASP A 20 19.28 3.49 28.47
N THR A 21 18.80 2.98 29.61
CA THR A 21 18.39 3.73 30.80
C THR A 21 19.58 4.36 31.51
N ARG A 22 20.46 4.97 30.76
CA ARG A 22 21.45 5.91 31.32
C ARG A 22 20.78 7.25 31.39
N THR A 23 20.64 7.75 32.61
CA THR A 23 20.28 9.11 32.96
C THR A 23 20.86 10.08 31.94
N ILE A 24 20.03 10.54 30.99
CA ILE A 24 20.41 11.62 30.10
C ILE A 24 20.53 12.83 31.00
N GLN A 25 21.74 13.13 31.46
CA GLN A 25 22.05 14.43 32.06
C GLN A 25 21.78 15.44 30.96
N VAL A 26 20.59 16.04 31.03
CA VAL A 26 20.24 17.22 30.22
C VAL A 26 21.25 18.27 30.62
N ARG A 27 22.36 18.39 29.88
CA ARG A 27 23.19 19.57 29.95
C ARG A 27 22.31 20.73 29.52
N GLU A 28 22.00 21.63 30.43
CA GLU A 28 21.48 22.98 30.15
C GLU A 28 22.52 23.78 29.34
N ALA A 29 22.86 23.29 28.17
CA ALA A 29 23.55 24.10 27.21
C ALA A 29 22.52 25.06 26.66
N GLN A 30 22.71 26.36 26.91
CA GLN A 30 22.06 27.43 26.16
C GLN A 30 22.36 27.20 24.69
N ARG A 31 21.49 26.45 24.01
CA ARG A 31 21.58 26.18 22.57
C ARG A 31 21.21 27.46 21.85
N THR A 32 22.22 28.21 21.41
CA THR A 32 21.99 29.38 20.60
C THR A 32 21.66 28.97 19.19
N ASP A 33 20.69 29.66 18.55
CA ASP A 33 20.34 29.50 17.15
C ASP A 33 21.59 29.50 16.25
N ASP A 34 22.60 30.23 16.70
CA ASP A 34 23.89 30.39 16.03
C ASP A 34 24.66 29.05 15.89
N ARG A 35 24.50 28.08 16.82
CA ARG A 35 25.21 26.80 16.73
C ARG A 35 24.65 25.92 15.63
N THR A 36 23.33 25.77 15.56
CA THR A 36 22.68 24.96 14.51
C THR A 36 23.05 25.51 13.12
N PHE A 37 23.00 26.82 12.93
CA PHE A 37 23.30 27.42 11.65
C PHE A 37 24.80 27.58 11.37
N ALA A 38 25.64 27.69 12.38
CA ALA A 38 27.09 27.58 12.24
C ALA A 38 27.48 26.17 11.78
N TYR A 39 26.83 25.16 12.33
CA TYR A 39 27.02 23.78 11.91
C TYR A 39 26.48 23.54 10.48
N PHE A 40 25.30 24.07 10.17
CA PHE A 40 24.77 24.01 8.81
C PHE A 40 25.70 24.64 7.79
N ALA A 41 26.34 25.78 8.10
CA ALA A 41 27.33 26.40 7.23
C ALA A 41 28.54 25.49 6.97
N GLN A 42 29.04 24.79 7.98
CA GLN A 42 30.11 23.79 7.82
C GLN A 42 29.65 22.60 6.96
N PHE A 43 28.46 22.07 7.24
CA PHE A 43 27.88 20.97 6.46
C PHE A 43 27.64 21.35 5.00
N ARG A 44 27.12 22.55 4.75
CA ARG A 44 26.95 23.11 3.42
C ARG A 44 28.28 23.22 2.66
N ALA A 45 29.31 23.73 3.32
CA ALA A 45 30.64 23.81 2.72
C ALA A 45 31.21 22.43 2.37
N ALA A 46 31.02 21.44 3.26
CA ALA A 46 31.43 20.07 3.03
C ALA A 46 30.67 19.40 1.87
N LEU A 47 29.35 19.66 1.73
CA LEU A 47 28.56 19.20 0.58
C LEU A 47 29.08 19.79 -0.73
N ILE A 48 29.36 21.08 -0.76
CA ILE A 48 29.91 21.78 -1.93
C ILE A 48 31.28 21.20 -2.30
N ALA A 49 32.16 21.03 -1.33
CA ALA A 49 33.50 20.50 -1.56
C ALA A 49 33.47 19.07 -2.13
N ARG A 50 32.52 18.24 -1.72
CA ARG A 50 32.42 16.83 -2.14
C ARG A 50 31.61 16.64 -3.43
N PHE A 51 30.53 17.39 -3.64
CA PHE A 51 29.57 17.14 -4.72
C PHE A 51 29.47 18.28 -5.75
N GLY A 52 30.31 19.33 -5.63
CA GLY A 52 30.31 20.47 -6.52
C GLY A 52 29.49 21.65 -5.99
N ALA A 53 29.53 22.75 -6.73
CA ALA A 53 29.05 24.07 -6.27
C ALA A 53 27.58 24.13 -5.88
N ASP A 54 26.73 23.29 -6.51
CA ASP A 54 25.28 23.30 -6.26
C ASP A 54 24.69 21.89 -6.40
N PRO A 55 24.92 21.00 -5.40
CA PRO A 55 24.44 19.63 -5.47
C PRO A 55 22.90 19.56 -5.48
N LEU A 56 22.39 18.55 -6.21
CA LEU A 56 20.96 18.24 -6.28
C LEU A 56 20.59 17.32 -5.13
N LEU A 57 19.61 17.71 -4.35
CA LEU A 57 19.18 17.02 -3.11
C LEU A 57 17.73 16.60 -3.22
N SER A 58 17.36 15.51 -2.55
CA SER A 58 15.95 15.16 -2.26
C SER A 58 15.62 15.24 -0.77
N MET A 59 16.64 15.31 0.08
CA MET A 59 16.49 15.53 1.51
C MET A 59 17.72 16.27 2.05
N LEU A 60 17.49 17.17 2.98
CA LEU A 60 18.52 17.83 3.79
C LEU A 60 18.00 17.88 5.22
N LYS A 61 18.77 17.36 6.15
CA LYS A 61 18.47 17.36 7.58
C LYS A 61 19.70 17.82 8.33
N PHE A 62 19.53 18.70 9.29
CA PHE A 62 20.66 19.17 10.11
C PHE A 62 20.20 19.64 11.50
N ASP A 63 21.07 19.49 12.45
CA ASP A 63 21.00 20.05 13.79
C ASP A 63 22.37 20.66 14.19
N GLU A 64 22.65 20.80 15.45
CA GLU A 64 23.91 21.39 15.95
C GLU A 64 25.10 20.41 15.92
N GLN A 65 24.90 19.12 15.61
CA GLN A 65 25.93 18.07 15.69
C GLN A 65 26.01 17.21 14.44
N GLU A 66 24.94 17.10 13.70
CA GLU A 66 24.81 16.20 12.57
C GLU A 66 24.13 16.87 11.37
N GLY A 67 24.63 16.56 10.19
CA GLY A 67 24.01 16.87 8.92
C GLY A 67 23.81 15.60 8.10
N GLN A 68 22.65 15.42 7.50
CA GLN A 68 22.33 14.33 6.58
C GLN A 68 21.80 14.88 5.28
N ALA A 69 22.16 14.26 4.15
CA ALA A 69 21.60 14.59 2.86
C ALA A 69 21.41 13.36 1.99
N LEU A 70 20.39 13.40 1.11
CA LEU A 70 20.25 12.52 -0.03
C LEU A 70 20.68 13.31 -1.26
N VAL A 71 21.84 12.97 -1.82
CA VAL A 71 22.48 13.70 -2.92
C VAL A 71 22.34 12.90 -4.21
N HIS A 72 21.93 13.56 -5.29
CA HIS A 72 21.75 12.95 -6.59
C HIS A 72 22.85 13.42 -7.56
N ALA A 73 23.51 12.46 -8.21
CA ALA A 73 24.46 12.77 -9.29
C ALA A 73 23.74 13.27 -10.55
N THR A 74 22.52 12.80 -10.80
CA THR A 74 21.69 13.18 -11.95
C THR A 74 20.24 13.42 -11.54
N SER A 75 19.44 14.05 -12.40
CA SER A 75 18.02 14.32 -12.15
C SER A 75 17.13 13.06 -12.07
N THR A 76 17.61 11.90 -12.48
CA THR A 76 16.84 10.64 -12.50
C THR A 76 17.52 9.49 -11.74
N GLY A 77 18.81 9.67 -11.38
CA GLY A 77 19.62 8.64 -10.73
C GLY A 77 19.27 8.40 -9.25
N PRO A 78 19.81 7.32 -8.68
CA PRO A 78 19.67 7.04 -7.26
C PRO A 78 20.32 8.14 -6.41
N ALA A 79 19.90 8.23 -5.15
CA ALA A 79 20.51 9.15 -4.19
C ALA A 79 21.63 8.46 -3.42
N GLU A 80 22.72 9.18 -3.20
CA GLU A 80 23.73 8.84 -2.20
C GLU A 80 23.29 9.42 -0.85
N HIS A 81 23.16 8.58 0.17
CA HIS A 81 22.93 9.05 1.53
C HIS A 81 24.26 9.38 2.19
N VAL A 82 24.39 10.59 2.65
CA VAL A 82 25.59 11.07 3.32
C VAL A 82 25.30 11.61 4.70
N ILE A 83 26.16 11.32 5.65
CA ILE A 83 26.10 11.80 7.03
C ILE A 83 27.38 12.54 7.34
N PHE A 84 27.25 13.77 7.85
CA PHE A 84 28.34 14.60 8.30
C PHE A 84 28.17 14.86 9.80
N GLN A 85 29.14 14.42 10.60
CA GLN A 85 29.08 14.53 12.05
C GLN A 85 30.43 14.95 12.63
N THR A 86 30.44 15.91 13.54
CA THR A 86 31.67 16.43 14.17
C THR A 86 32.76 16.84 13.18
N GLY A 87 32.35 17.41 12.03
CA GLY A 87 33.28 17.88 11.00
C GLY A 87 33.82 16.78 10.08
N LYS A 88 33.30 15.55 10.11
CA LYS A 88 33.75 14.42 9.30
C LYS A 88 32.58 13.72 8.59
N TRP A 89 32.85 13.17 7.43
CA TRP A 89 31.94 12.25 6.77
C TRP A 89 31.93 10.90 7.47
N ILE A 90 30.74 10.40 7.78
CA ILE A 90 30.55 9.04 8.28
C ILE A 90 30.23 8.14 7.11
N SER A 91 30.89 6.98 7.04
CA SER A 91 30.57 5.97 6.03
C SER A 91 29.19 5.38 6.31
N THR A 92 28.33 5.38 5.30
CA THR A 92 27.01 4.76 5.34
C THR A 92 27.00 3.37 4.70
N ASP A 93 28.14 2.69 4.60
CA ASP A 93 28.34 1.36 4.00
C ASP A 93 27.80 1.23 2.57
N GLY A 94 27.83 2.32 1.82
CA GLY A 94 27.33 2.34 0.44
C GLY A 94 25.86 2.06 0.28
N ARG A 95 25.06 2.16 1.36
CA ARG A 95 23.60 1.99 1.30
C ARG A 95 23.00 3.09 0.43
N GLN A 96 22.74 2.75 -0.81
CA GLN A 96 21.90 3.56 -1.67
C GLN A 96 20.48 3.44 -1.13
N LEU A 97 19.99 4.46 -0.46
CA LEU A 97 18.58 4.51 -0.10
C LEU A 97 17.79 4.67 -1.41
N LYS A 98 16.95 3.67 -1.71
CA LYS A 98 15.92 3.83 -2.73
C LYS A 98 15.17 5.12 -2.43
N ALA A 99 14.91 5.91 -3.47
CA ALA A 99 14.33 7.25 -3.38
C ALA A 99 13.29 7.36 -2.27
N TRP A 100 13.43 8.35 -1.41
CA TRP A 100 12.56 8.56 -0.24
C TRP A 100 11.10 8.86 -0.62
N ALA A 101 10.87 9.21 -1.87
CA ALA A 101 9.55 9.39 -2.47
C ALA A 101 9.50 8.67 -3.83
N PRO A 102 9.39 7.33 -3.87
CA PRO A 102 9.44 6.56 -5.11
C PRO A 102 8.30 6.87 -6.09
N ASP A 103 7.21 7.47 -5.60
CA ASP A 103 6.03 7.80 -6.41
C ASP A 103 5.93 9.30 -6.78
N ALA A 104 6.88 10.13 -6.33
CA ALA A 104 6.90 11.54 -6.71
C ALA A 104 7.69 11.72 -8.01
N GLU A 105 7.17 12.57 -8.90
CA GLU A 105 7.96 12.99 -10.07
C GLU A 105 9.32 13.55 -9.62
N PRO A 106 10.43 13.07 -10.19
CA PRO A 106 11.76 13.47 -9.75
C PRO A 106 11.99 14.99 -9.71
N ALA A 107 11.37 15.73 -10.64
CA ALA A 107 11.46 17.19 -10.71
C ALA A 107 10.82 17.90 -9.52
N VAL A 108 9.77 17.30 -8.91
CA VAL A 108 9.03 17.90 -7.79
C VAL A 108 9.65 17.52 -6.44
N ALA A 109 10.33 16.38 -6.39
CA ALA A 109 10.89 15.83 -5.16
C ALA A 109 12.37 16.22 -4.92
N ARG A 110 12.94 17.11 -5.74
CA ARG A 110 14.35 17.49 -5.68
C ARG A 110 14.53 18.99 -5.66
N PHE A 111 15.61 19.43 -5.05
CA PHE A 111 15.99 20.86 -4.97
C PHE A 111 17.50 21.03 -5.05
N ARG A 112 17.94 22.19 -5.47
CA ARG A 112 19.34 22.59 -5.42
C ARG A 112 19.71 23.13 -4.05
N LEU A 113 20.93 22.87 -3.61
CA LEU A 113 21.43 23.39 -2.35
C LEU A 113 21.36 24.92 -2.29
N SER A 114 21.57 25.61 -3.42
CA SER A 114 21.44 27.05 -3.56
C SER A 114 20.02 27.58 -3.30
N ALA A 115 18.98 26.74 -3.49
CA ALA A 115 17.60 27.11 -3.21
C ALA A 115 17.27 27.17 -1.71
N VAL A 116 18.15 26.67 -0.83
CA VAL A 116 17.98 26.71 0.62
C VAL A 116 18.20 28.14 1.13
N ARG A 117 17.12 28.80 1.50
CA ARG A 117 17.11 30.18 1.99
C ARG A 117 17.45 30.24 3.48
N GLU A 118 18.74 30.27 3.80
CA GLU A 118 19.21 30.20 5.19
C GLU A 118 18.62 31.29 6.10
N ALA A 119 18.53 32.53 5.60
CA ALA A 119 17.95 33.64 6.36
C ALA A 119 16.49 33.33 6.78
N MET A 120 15.67 32.85 5.85
CA MET A 120 14.30 32.42 6.15
C MET A 120 14.27 31.31 7.20
N LEU A 121 15.15 30.30 7.08
CA LEU A 121 15.23 29.21 8.05
C LEU A 121 15.59 29.72 9.45
N ARG A 122 16.56 30.61 9.55
CA ARG A 122 16.96 31.24 10.82
C ARG A 122 15.82 31.98 11.46
N ASP A 123 15.09 32.82 10.71
CA ASP A 123 13.96 33.58 11.23
C ASP A 123 12.84 32.66 11.74
N ARG A 124 12.51 31.64 11.00
CA ARG A 124 11.49 30.63 11.38
C ARG A 124 11.91 29.83 12.61
N PHE A 125 13.17 29.41 12.65
CA PHE A 125 13.73 28.69 13.77
C PHE A 125 13.68 29.54 15.05
N LYS A 126 14.07 30.84 14.97
CA LYS A 126 14.00 31.79 16.09
C LYS A 126 12.56 32.03 16.56
N ALA A 127 11.64 32.25 15.62
CA ALA A 127 10.23 32.45 15.94
C ALA A 127 9.64 31.20 16.64
N HIS A 128 9.98 29.99 16.19
CA HIS A 128 9.50 28.79 16.83
C HIS A 128 10.09 28.58 18.22
N ARG A 129 11.37 28.85 18.39
CA ARG A 129 12.04 28.79 19.69
C ARG A 129 11.45 29.77 20.69
N ALA A 130 11.07 30.96 20.25
CA ALA A 130 10.41 31.94 21.12
C ALA A 130 9.02 31.46 21.60
N GLN A 131 8.38 30.55 20.90
CA GLN A 131 7.12 29.91 21.28
C GLN A 131 7.31 28.70 22.20
N ALA A 132 8.52 28.10 22.20
CA ALA A 132 8.86 27.01 23.10
C ALA A 132 8.86 27.52 24.54
N SER A 133 7.87 27.12 25.32
CA SER A 133 7.50 27.76 26.60
C SER A 133 8.38 27.38 27.78
N ARG A 134 9.41 26.50 27.60
CA ARG A 134 10.23 26.00 28.71
C ARG A 134 11.67 25.71 28.29
N ALA A 135 12.60 25.95 29.24
CA ALA A 135 14.02 25.69 29.09
C ALA A 135 14.37 24.21 28.81
N ALA A 136 13.43 23.29 29.04
CA ALA A 136 13.57 21.87 28.79
C ALA A 136 13.16 21.42 27.37
N ASP A 137 12.61 22.33 26.55
CA ASP A 137 12.19 21.99 25.19
C ASP A 137 13.42 21.94 24.26
N HIS A 138 13.58 20.82 23.59
CA HIS A 138 14.64 20.60 22.62
C HIS A 138 14.15 20.80 21.19
N LEU A 139 14.85 21.63 20.43
CA LEU A 139 14.64 21.72 19.00
C LEU A 139 15.27 20.50 18.34
N SER A 140 14.46 19.76 17.59
CA SER A 140 14.90 18.67 16.73
C SER A 140 15.51 19.23 15.45
N PRO A 141 16.13 18.37 14.62
CA PRO A 141 16.72 18.79 13.37
C PRO A 141 15.73 19.54 12.47
N VAL A 142 16.27 20.48 11.70
CA VAL A 142 15.58 21.06 10.55
C VAL A 142 15.63 20.04 9.42
N THR A 143 14.49 19.66 8.88
CA THR A 143 14.38 18.74 7.76
C THR A 143 13.78 19.43 6.55
N ILE A 144 14.41 19.33 5.39
CA ILE A 144 13.90 19.80 4.12
C ILE A 144 13.74 18.59 3.21
N GLY A 145 12.56 18.40 2.66
CA GLY A 145 12.30 17.27 1.78
C GLY A 145 10.91 17.32 1.16
N TYR A 146 10.66 16.41 0.21
CA TYR A 146 9.33 16.25 -0.35
C TYR A 146 8.47 15.40 0.60
N PHE A 147 7.37 15.95 0.99
CA PHE A 147 6.36 15.24 1.78
C PHE A 147 5.13 14.99 0.91
N GLY A 148 4.77 13.72 0.79
CA GLY A 148 3.57 13.30 0.07
C GLY A 148 2.28 13.81 0.72
N THR A 149 1.19 13.06 0.59
CA THR A 149 -0.09 13.40 1.21
C THR A 149 0.07 13.69 2.71
N PRO A 150 -0.44 14.80 3.23
CA PRO A 150 -1.37 15.74 2.60
C PRO A 150 -0.73 16.89 1.80
N PHE A 151 0.56 17.09 1.90
CA PHE A 151 1.19 18.31 1.40
C PHE A 151 1.53 18.24 -0.10
N ASN A 152 2.00 17.09 -0.59
CA ASN A 152 2.43 16.84 -1.97
C ASN A 152 3.39 17.93 -2.51
N ARG A 153 4.33 18.36 -1.68
CA ARG A 153 5.28 19.44 -2.00
C ARG A 153 6.56 19.35 -1.17
N MET A 154 7.53 20.16 -1.54
CA MET A 154 8.72 20.40 -0.73
C MET A 154 8.34 21.20 0.52
N ILE A 155 8.70 20.73 1.67
CA ILE A 155 8.49 21.44 2.94
C ILE A 155 9.77 21.52 3.77
N VAL A 156 9.79 22.51 4.64
CA VAL A 156 10.73 22.62 5.76
C VAL A 156 9.97 22.21 7.01
N GLU A 157 10.47 21.24 7.71
CA GLU A 157 9.96 20.79 8.99
C GLU A 157 10.93 21.19 10.11
N ILE A 158 10.39 21.76 11.17
CA ILE A 158 11.10 22.00 12.42
C ILE A 158 10.29 21.38 13.54
N SER A 159 10.87 20.40 14.23
CA SER A 159 10.22 19.72 15.34
C SER A 159 10.68 20.28 16.67
N VAL A 160 9.78 20.37 17.64
CA VAL A 160 10.09 20.67 19.05
C VAL A 160 9.68 19.50 19.91
N VAL A 161 10.61 19.05 20.70
CA VAL A 161 10.39 17.97 21.67
C VAL A 161 10.32 18.58 23.06
N SER A 162 9.18 18.46 23.72
CA SER A 162 9.01 18.87 25.11
C SER A 162 9.15 17.67 26.03
N MET A 163 10.07 17.79 27.00
CA MET A 163 10.35 16.79 28.05
C MET A 163 9.68 17.17 29.38
N ALA A 164 8.78 18.13 29.40
CA ALA A 164 8.28 18.78 30.62
C ALA A 164 7.29 17.96 31.46
N SER A 165 6.92 16.77 31.02
CA SER A 165 6.05 15.86 31.79
C SER A 165 6.51 14.43 31.56
N SER A 166 6.01 13.49 32.34
CA SER A 166 6.22 12.06 32.13
C SER A 166 5.74 11.55 30.74
N ALA A 167 5.14 12.44 29.95
CA ALA A 167 4.72 12.20 28.57
C ALA A 167 5.61 13.00 27.60
N PHE A 168 6.25 12.29 26.70
CA PHE A 168 6.94 12.84 25.55
C PHE A 168 5.93 13.56 24.64
N LYS A 169 6.07 14.86 24.47
CA LYS A 169 5.23 15.65 23.57
C LYS A 169 6.08 16.27 22.48
N MET A 170 5.77 15.95 21.24
CA MET A 170 6.40 16.53 20.07
C MET A 170 5.40 17.43 19.34
N SER A 171 5.81 18.64 19.02
CA SER A 171 5.09 19.54 18.11
C SER A 171 5.93 19.75 16.85
N VAL A 172 5.28 19.80 15.71
CA VAL A 172 5.92 19.97 14.41
C VAL A 172 5.40 21.26 13.79
N ILE A 173 6.29 22.12 13.34
CA ILE A 173 5.96 23.26 12.50
C ILE A 173 6.51 22.98 11.11
N ALA A 174 5.65 23.14 10.10
CA ALA A 174 6.02 22.95 8.71
C ALA A 174 5.82 24.23 7.92
N PHE A 175 6.69 24.45 6.94
CA PHE A 175 6.64 25.60 6.04
C PHE A 175 6.78 25.12 4.61
N ASP A 176 6.08 25.75 3.69
CA ASP A 176 6.31 25.57 2.27
C ASP A 176 7.74 26.03 1.91
N PHE A 177 8.52 25.14 1.30
CA PHE A 177 9.92 25.44 0.99
C PHE A 177 10.09 26.61 0.02
N THR A 178 9.17 26.74 -0.93
CA THR A 178 9.24 27.76 -1.99
C THR A 178 8.78 29.12 -1.49
N THR A 179 7.64 29.16 -0.80
CA THR A 179 7.04 30.43 -0.36
C THR A 179 7.47 30.84 1.05
N GLY A 180 7.85 29.90 1.91
CA GLY A 180 8.11 30.10 3.32
C GLY A 180 6.84 30.29 4.15
N GLN A 181 5.66 30.04 3.58
CA GLN A 181 4.39 30.11 4.29
C GLN A 181 4.28 28.95 5.27
N GLN A 182 3.87 29.25 6.50
CA GLN A 182 3.59 28.21 7.49
C GLN A 182 2.38 27.38 7.07
N LEU A 183 2.50 26.08 7.21
CA LEU A 183 1.46 25.09 6.91
C LEU A 183 0.75 24.70 8.21
N ASP A 184 -0.55 24.59 8.14
CA ASP A 184 -1.35 24.05 9.24
C ASP A 184 -1.26 22.52 9.25
N VAL A 185 -0.34 22.00 10.05
CA VAL A 185 -0.06 20.56 10.15
C VAL A 185 -1.24 19.82 10.76
N ASP A 186 -1.89 20.41 11.77
CA ASP A 186 -3.02 19.78 12.47
C ASP A 186 -4.24 19.68 11.54
N ALA A 187 -4.56 20.74 10.81
CA ALA A 187 -5.62 20.71 9.81
C ALA A 187 -5.32 19.71 8.69
N ALA A 188 -4.07 19.63 8.23
CA ALA A 188 -3.66 18.68 7.20
C ALA A 188 -3.79 17.22 7.69
N ILE A 189 -3.37 16.93 8.92
CA ILE A 189 -3.54 15.60 9.53
C ILE A 189 -5.02 15.27 9.70
N ALA A 190 -5.83 16.20 10.18
CA ALA A 190 -7.27 16.01 10.34
C ALA A 190 -7.95 15.71 8.99
N GLN A 191 -7.57 16.42 7.93
CA GLN A 191 -8.08 16.18 6.58
C GLN A 191 -7.76 14.77 6.08
N VAL A 192 -6.51 14.31 6.24
CA VAL A 192 -6.12 12.94 5.84
C VAL A 192 -6.87 11.89 6.65
N LYS A 193 -7.04 12.12 7.95
CA LYS A 193 -7.82 11.23 8.81
C LYS A 193 -9.26 11.13 8.33
N ALA A 194 -9.92 12.27 8.10
CA ALA A 194 -11.28 12.30 7.59
C ALA A 194 -11.43 11.61 6.22
N GLN A 195 -10.49 11.83 5.30
CA GLN A 195 -10.48 11.14 4.00
C GLN A 195 -10.37 9.63 4.15
N ARG A 196 -9.50 9.15 5.06
CA ARG A 196 -9.34 7.71 5.31
C ARG A 196 -10.58 7.09 5.93
N GLU A 197 -11.17 7.77 6.90
CA GLU A 197 -12.41 7.33 7.53
C GLU A 197 -13.54 7.24 6.51
N ALA A 198 -13.66 8.24 5.63
CA ALA A 198 -14.64 8.25 4.54
C ALA A 198 -14.38 7.11 3.53
N GLU A 199 -13.12 6.90 3.13
CA GLU A 199 -12.77 5.79 2.22
C GLU A 199 -13.01 4.44 2.87
N GLN A 200 -12.68 4.28 4.14
CA GLN A 200 -12.93 3.05 4.88
C GLN A 200 -14.44 2.78 5.03
N ALA A 201 -15.22 3.81 5.34
CA ALA A 201 -16.68 3.71 5.41
C ALA A 201 -17.26 3.29 4.05
N LYS A 202 -16.78 3.89 2.95
CA LYS A 202 -17.18 3.52 1.57
C LYS A 202 -16.83 2.07 1.25
N ARG A 203 -15.63 1.61 1.59
CA ARG A 203 -15.21 0.21 1.39
C ARG A 203 -16.04 -0.75 2.22
N THR A 204 -16.35 -0.39 3.46
CA THR A 204 -17.20 -1.20 4.33
C THR A 204 -18.63 -1.30 3.81
N ALA A 205 -19.20 -0.19 3.32
CA ALA A 205 -20.52 -0.18 2.70
C ALA A 205 -20.55 -1.03 1.41
N ALA A 206 -19.55 -0.87 0.54
CA ALA A 206 -19.40 -1.68 -0.67
C ALA A 206 -19.27 -3.18 -0.35
N ARG A 207 -18.52 -3.53 0.70
CA ARG A 207 -18.39 -4.92 1.15
C ARG A 207 -19.73 -5.50 1.65
N LYS A 208 -20.45 -4.76 2.47
CA LYS A 208 -21.78 -5.19 2.96
C LYS A 208 -22.77 -5.40 1.81
N GLU A 209 -22.73 -4.55 0.78
CA GLU A 209 -23.58 -4.72 -0.39
C GLU A 209 -23.12 -5.92 -1.24
N ALA A 210 -21.82 -6.11 -1.40
CA ALA A 210 -21.26 -7.26 -2.08
C ALA A 210 -21.59 -8.59 -1.37
N GLU A 211 -21.68 -8.62 -0.04
CA GLU A 211 -22.05 -9.82 0.73
C GLU A 211 -23.45 -10.35 0.39
N LYS A 212 -24.35 -9.48 -0.09
CA LYS A 212 -25.70 -9.87 -0.53
C LYS A 212 -25.72 -10.49 -1.94
N ARG A 213 -24.67 -10.28 -2.71
CA ARG A 213 -24.59 -10.72 -4.09
C ARG A 213 -24.36 -12.23 -4.17
N ASP A 214 -25.14 -12.89 -4.99
CA ASP A 214 -24.99 -14.31 -5.31
C ASP A 214 -24.44 -14.45 -6.74
N LEU A 215 -23.15 -14.73 -6.85
CA LEU A 215 -22.45 -14.81 -8.14
C LEU A 215 -22.96 -15.94 -9.03
N ARG A 216 -23.61 -16.95 -8.48
CA ARG A 216 -24.22 -18.03 -9.28
C ARG A 216 -25.30 -17.53 -10.23
N LYS A 217 -25.94 -16.39 -9.86
CA LYS A 217 -26.95 -15.70 -10.72
C LYS A 217 -26.31 -14.85 -11.80
N ASP A 218 -25.06 -14.45 -11.60
CA ASP A 218 -24.32 -13.54 -12.49
C ASP A 218 -23.38 -14.27 -13.46
N VAL A 219 -23.33 -15.61 -13.45
CA VAL A 219 -22.36 -16.42 -14.21
C VAL A 219 -22.24 -15.99 -15.68
N PRO A 220 -23.33 -15.78 -16.46
CA PRO A 220 -23.21 -15.37 -17.85
C PRO A 220 -22.46 -14.04 -18.01
N ALA A 221 -22.77 -13.08 -17.16
CA ALA A 221 -22.13 -11.76 -17.19
C ALA A 221 -20.66 -11.82 -16.77
N VAL A 222 -20.33 -12.65 -15.76
CA VAL A 222 -18.96 -12.83 -15.28
C VAL A 222 -18.10 -13.56 -16.32
N VAL A 223 -18.61 -14.57 -17.01
CA VAL A 223 -17.91 -15.25 -18.10
C VAL A 223 -17.63 -14.29 -19.25
N ALA A 224 -18.61 -13.45 -19.62
CA ALA A 224 -18.42 -12.44 -20.64
C ALA A 224 -17.36 -11.38 -20.24
N ALA A 225 -17.34 -10.98 -18.96
CA ALA A 225 -16.33 -10.09 -18.42
C ALA A 225 -14.94 -10.75 -18.40
N TYR A 226 -14.85 -12.02 -18.01
CA TYR A 226 -13.60 -12.77 -18.04
C TYR A 226 -12.95 -12.76 -19.43
N ARG A 227 -13.75 -13.06 -20.46
CA ARG A 227 -13.28 -13.03 -21.86
C ARG A 227 -12.74 -11.67 -22.27
N ARG A 228 -13.41 -10.59 -21.88
CA ARG A 228 -13.03 -9.22 -22.24
C ARG A 228 -11.77 -8.75 -21.49
N ASP A 229 -11.69 -9.03 -20.19
CA ASP A 229 -10.72 -8.37 -19.28
C ASP A 229 -9.48 -9.24 -19.01
N VAL A 230 -9.62 -10.58 -19.08
CA VAL A 230 -8.52 -11.52 -18.82
C VAL A 230 -8.03 -12.15 -20.13
N GLY A 231 -8.92 -12.37 -21.08
CA GLY A 231 -8.62 -12.87 -22.42
C GLY A 231 -9.27 -14.22 -22.73
N ALA A 232 -9.38 -14.51 -24.02
CA ALA A 232 -9.88 -15.79 -24.51
C ALA A 232 -8.78 -16.84 -24.43
N GLY A 233 -8.94 -17.84 -23.57
CA GLY A 233 -8.06 -18.98 -23.44
C GLY A 233 -8.86 -20.25 -23.18
N ARG A 234 -8.27 -21.43 -23.47
CA ARG A 234 -8.90 -22.70 -23.10
C ARG A 234 -8.87 -22.87 -21.58
N LEU A 235 -9.95 -23.34 -21.02
CA LEU A 235 -10.13 -23.55 -19.60
C LEU A 235 -10.10 -25.05 -19.28
N MET A 236 -9.41 -25.43 -18.22
CA MET A 236 -9.52 -26.78 -17.66
C MET A 236 -10.77 -26.92 -16.80
N GLY A 237 -11.16 -25.81 -16.12
CA GLY A 237 -12.33 -25.81 -15.25
C GLY A 237 -12.78 -24.40 -14.88
N ILE A 238 -14.03 -24.31 -14.43
CA ILE A 238 -14.57 -23.13 -13.77
C ILE A 238 -15.30 -23.59 -12.53
N TRP A 239 -14.89 -23.08 -11.37
CA TRP A 239 -15.56 -23.35 -10.10
C TRP A 239 -16.41 -22.15 -9.71
N ILE A 240 -17.68 -22.41 -9.45
CA ILE A 240 -18.66 -21.36 -9.20
C ILE A 240 -19.28 -21.62 -7.83
N ALA A 241 -19.01 -20.72 -6.92
CA ALA A 241 -19.65 -20.66 -5.62
C ALA A 241 -20.49 -19.39 -5.49
N ARG A 242 -21.21 -19.25 -4.38
CA ARG A 242 -22.04 -18.09 -4.08
C ARG A 242 -21.24 -16.78 -4.05
N ASP A 243 -19.97 -16.84 -3.62
CA ASP A 243 -19.11 -15.71 -3.33
C ASP A 243 -17.90 -15.58 -4.26
N THR A 244 -17.60 -16.58 -5.03
CA THR A 244 -16.41 -16.63 -5.87
C THR A 244 -16.65 -17.44 -7.11
N ILE A 245 -16.13 -16.97 -8.26
CA ILE A 245 -15.99 -17.76 -9.49
C ILE A 245 -14.51 -17.86 -9.81
N THR A 246 -13.98 -19.09 -9.86
CA THR A 246 -12.58 -19.37 -10.18
C THR A 246 -12.47 -19.93 -11.59
N PHE A 247 -11.73 -19.28 -12.45
CA PHE A 247 -11.37 -19.74 -13.79
C PHE A 247 -9.99 -20.42 -13.73
N ILE A 248 -9.90 -21.63 -14.29
CA ILE A 248 -8.67 -22.42 -14.33
C ILE A 248 -8.26 -22.56 -15.78
N GLN A 249 -7.20 -21.88 -16.18
CA GLN A 249 -6.67 -21.92 -17.55
C GLN A 249 -5.96 -23.25 -17.84
N ALA A 250 -5.79 -23.59 -19.12
CA ALA A 250 -5.13 -24.82 -19.56
C ALA A 250 -3.67 -24.95 -19.07
N ASP A 251 -3.00 -23.84 -18.78
CA ASP A 251 -1.66 -23.79 -18.20
C ASP A 251 -1.63 -23.85 -16.65
N GLY A 252 -2.79 -24.07 -16.04
CA GLY A 252 -2.97 -24.16 -14.59
C GLY A 252 -3.11 -22.82 -13.87
N VAL A 253 -3.05 -21.71 -14.58
CA VAL A 253 -3.25 -20.37 -13.95
C VAL A 253 -4.69 -20.24 -13.47
N MET A 254 -4.86 -19.83 -12.22
CA MET A 254 -6.17 -19.57 -11.62
C MET A 254 -6.45 -18.07 -11.52
N THR A 255 -7.66 -17.70 -11.86
CA THR A 255 -8.15 -16.32 -11.72
C THR A 255 -9.51 -16.33 -11.02
N ASP A 256 -9.57 -15.69 -9.86
CA ASP A 256 -10.80 -15.53 -9.09
C ASP A 256 -11.54 -14.26 -9.48
N TYR A 257 -12.85 -14.35 -9.53
CA TYR A 257 -13.77 -13.20 -9.56
C TYR A 257 -14.54 -13.18 -8.26
N ASP A 258 -14.46 -12.08 -7.54
CA ASP A 258 -15.10 -11.92 -6.23
C ASP A 258 -16.41 -11.12 -6.30
N ARG A 259 -17.13 -11.08 -5.18
CA ARG A 259 -18.38 -10.30 -5.06
C ARG A 259 -18.20 -8.80 -5.27
N LEU A 260 -16.98 -8.26 -5.14
CA LEU A 260 -16.67 -6.86 -5.40
C LEU A 260 -16.55 -6.55 -6.89
N GLY A 261 -16.57 -7.58 -7.73
CA GLY A 261 -16.55 -7.42 -9.18
C GLY A 261 -15.14 -7.32 -9.77
N ALA A 262 -14.13 -7.84 -9.08
CA ALA A 262 -12.75 -7.77 -9.51
C ALA A 262 -12.16 -9.15 -9.84
N PHE A 263 -11.37 -9.22 -10.92
CA PHE A 263 -10.54 -10.38 -11.23
C PHE A 263 -9.23 -10.30 -10.48
N LYS A 264 -8.84 -11.41 -9.86
CA LYS A 264 -7.60 -11.54 -9.12
C LYS A 264 -6.89 -12.84 -9.48
N LYS A 265 -5.72 -12.72 -10.08
CA LYS A 265 -4.86 -13.87 -10.38
C LYS A 265 -4.28 -14.43 -9.08
N ARG A 266 -4.29 -15.77 -8.93
CA ARG A 266 -3.62 -16.46 -7.83
C ARG A 266 -2.13 -16.65 -8.15
N ASP A 267 -1.30 -16.60 -7.12
CA ASP A 267 0.14 -16.86 -7.26
C ASP A 267 0.44 -18.36 -7.46
N SER A 268 -0.48 -19.24 -7.03
CA SER A 268 -0.35 -20.69 -7.18
C SER A 268 -0.99 -21.18 -8.47
N LYS A 269 -0.36 -22.16 -9.12
CA LYS A 269 -0.95 -22.87 -10.25
C LYS A 269 -1.72 -24.09 -9.75
N TYR A 270 -2.81 -24.39 -10.45
CA TYR A 270 -3.56 -25.61 -10.26
C TYR A 270 -2.98 -26.72 -11.16
N ASP A 271 -2.50 -27.78 -10.54
CA ASP A 271 -2.04 -28.97 -11.25
C ASP A 271 -2.97 -30.13 -10.89
N SER A 272 -3.89 -30.43 -11.79
CA SER A 272 -4.85 -31.54 -11.61
C SER A 272 -4.55 -32.66 -12.54
N ILE A 273 -4.42 -33.86 -11.98
CA ILE A 273 -4.37 -35.09 -12.72
C ILE A 273 -5.76 -35.57 -13.18
N TRP A 274 -6.82 -34.89 -12.72
CA TRP A 274 -8.21 -35.28 -12.95
C TRP A 274 -8.89 -34.53 -14.09
N LEU A 275 -8.27 -33.44 -14.59
CA LEU A 275 -8.82 -32.61 -15.66
C LEU A 275 -8.04 -32.81 -16.97
N CYS A 276 -8.77 -32.68 -18.09
CA CYS A 276 -8.16 -32.67 -19.40
C CYS A 276 -7.32 -31.43 -19.64
N ARG A 277 -6.03 -31.61 -19.95
CA ARG A 277 -5.10 -30.47 -20.18
C ARG A 277 -5.41 -29.68 -21.45
N ASP A 278 -6.07 -30.32 -22.44
CA ASP A 278 -6.50 -29.61 -23.64
C ASP A 278 -7.61 -28.57 -23.32
N GLY A 279 -8.26 -28.71 -22.17
CA GLY A 279 -9.30 -27.83 -21.71
C GLY A 279 -10.51 -27.79 -22.65
N PHE A 280 -11.35 -26.76 -22.46
CA PHE A 280 -12.53 -26.48 -23.28
C PHE A 280 -12.63 -25.00 -23.58
N ASP A 281 -13.42 -24.61 -24.56
CA ASP A 281 -13.77 -23.22 -24.82
C ASP A 281 -15.03 -22.88 -24.01
N GLU A 282 -15.04 -21.73 -23.34
CA GLU A 282 -16.21 -21.29 -22.57
C GLU A 282 -17.47 -21.15 -23.45
N ARG A 283 -17.31 -21.00 -24.77
CA ARG A 283 -18.43 -20.98 -25.74
C ARG A 283 -19.13 -22.32 -25.93
N ASP A 284 -18.48 -23.40 -25.50
CA ASP A 284 -19.07 -24.74 -25.59
C ASP A 284 -20.15 -24.98 -24.52
N VAL A 285 -20.33 -24.04 -23.59
CA VAL A 285 -21.26 -24.12 -22.46
C VAL A 285 -22.39 -23.10 -22.62
N ASP A 286 -23.61 -23.53 -22.43
CA ASP A 286 -24.78 -22.66 -22.37
C ASP A 286 -24.90 -22.03 -20.98
N TRP A 287 -24.31 -20.86 -20.83
CA TRP A 287 -24.33 -20.10 -19.56
C TRP A 287 -25.70 -19.54 -19.21
N THR A 288 -26.61 -19.38 -20.18
CA THR A 288 -27.93 -18.79 -19.95
C THR A 288 -28.81 -19.69 -19.09
N GLY A 289 -28.60 -21.00 -19.16
CA GLY A 289 -29.31 -21.98 -18.34
C GLY A 289 -28.84 -22.13 -16.89
N PHE A 290 -27.70 -21.53 -16.54
CA PHE A 290 -27.08 -21.73 -15.21
C PHE A 290 -28.00 -21.39 -14.02
N PRO A 291 -28.73 -20.29 -13.99
CA PRO A 291 -29.56 -19.93 -12.84
C PRO A 291 -30.61 -20.99 -12.47
N VAL A 292 -31.05 -21.80 -13.40
CA VAL A 292 -32.06 -22.85 -13.17
C VAL A 292 -31.45 -24.21 -12.84
N LEU A 293 -30.11 -24.39 -12.94
CA LEU A 293 -29.49 -25.69 -12.69
C LEU A 293 -29.54 -26.08 -11.22
N VAL A 294 -29.51 -25.12 -10.29
CA VAL A 294 -29.65 -25.38 -8.85
C VAL A 294 -31.01 -26.03 -8.58
N GLU A 295 -32.08 -25.44 -9.11
CA GLU A 295 -33.43 -25.96 -8.94
C GLU A 295 -33.58 -27.39 -9.50
N LYS A 296 -33.04 -27.61 -10.72
CA LYS A 296 -33.03 -28.95 -11.32
C LYS A 296 -32.24 -29.96 -10.46
N ALA A 297 -31.11 -29.55 -9.91
CA ALA A 297 -30.28 -30.40 -9.05
C ALA A 297 -30.96 -30.73 -7.73
N MET A 298 -31.63 -29.75 -7.12
CA MET A 298 -32.41 -29.94 -5.89
C MET A 298 -33.55 -30.92 -6.09
N LEU A 299 -34.30 -30.75 -7.18
CA LEU A 299 -35.39 -31.68 -7.54
C LEU A 299 -34.85 -33.09 -7.83
N ALA A 300 -33.77 -33.24 -8.58
CA ALA A 300 -33.18 -34.52 -8.89
C ALA A 300 -32.57 -35.21 -7.67
N GLY A 301 -32.03 -34.46 -6.70
CA GLY A 301 -31.43 -34.95 -5.46
C GLY A 301 -32.41 -35.08 -4.31
N ASN A 302 -33.68 -34.69 -4.47
CA ASN A 302 -34.69 -34.61 -3.42
C ASN A 302 -34.18 -33.84 -2.19
N LEU A 303 -33.63 -32.65 -2.44
CA LEU A 303 -32.99 -31.77 -1.45
C LEU A 303 -33.95 -30.66 -0.99
N ASP A 304 -33.72 -30.14 0.22
CA ASP A 304 -34.53 -29.11 0.84
C ASP A 304 -34.14 -27.70 0.42
N GLU A 305 -35.02 -26.70 0.65
CA GLU A 305 -34.77 -25.31 0.31
C GLU A 305 -33.51 -24.75 0.99
N GLU A 306 -33.18 -25.24 2.19
CA GLU A 306 -31.99 -24.83 2.95
C GLU A 306 -30.67 -25.20 2.23
N ASP A 307 -30.71 -26.24 1.39
CA ASP A 307 -29.53 -26.68 0.64
C ASP A 307 -29.17 -25.74 -0.50
N ARG A 308 -30.12 -24.95 -0.99
CA ARG A 308 -29.94 -24.03 -2.12
C ARG A 308 -28.73 -23.10 -1.95
N ASP A 309 -28.55 -22.56 -0.75
CA ASP A 309 -27.47 -21.63 -0.47
C ASP A 309 -26.08 -22.29 -0.49
N HIS A 310 -26.04 -23.60 -0.36
CA HIS A 310 -24.83 -24.42 -0.34
C HIS A 310 -24.47 -25.04 -1.69
N ALA A 311 -25.24 -24.76 -2.74
CA ALA A 311 -24.94 -25.23 -4.08
C ALA A 311 -23.67 -24.55 -4.62
N ALA A 312 -22.77 -25.37 -5.17
CA ALA A 312 -21.59 -24.93 -5.91
C ALA A 312 -21.52 -25.70 -7.24
N PHE A 313 -20.92 -25.10 -8.26
CA PHE A 313 -20.78 -25.72 -9.56
C PHE A 313 -19.31 -25.95 -9.89
N ASN A 314 -19.04 -27.12 -10.53
CA ASN A 314 -17.80 -27.39 -11.22
C ASN A 314 -18.12 -27.58 -12.69
N VAL A 315 -17.64 -26.70 -13.55
CA VAL A 315 -17.69 -26.88 -15.00
C VAL A 315 -16.33 -27.36 -15.43
N GLU A 316 -16.24 -28.63 -15.85
CA GLU A 316 -14.94 -29.27 -16.02
C GLU A 316 -14.98 -30.21 -17.23
N ARG A 317 -13.82 -30.35 -17.87
CA ARG A 317 -13.58 -31.44 -18.82
C ARG A 317 -12.78 -32.55 -18.12
N PRO A 318 -13.34 -33.75 -17.94
CA PRO A 318 -12.65 -34.87 -17.27
C PRO A 318 -11.31 -35.25 -17.92
N ARG A 319 -10.44 -35.92 -17.17
CA ARG A 319 -9.06 -36.26 -17.57
C ARG A 319 -8.96 -36.99 -18.93
N GLU A 320 -9.88 -37.87 -19.20
CA GLU A 320 -9.92 -38.65 -20.46
C GLU A 320 -10.40 -37.83 -21.66
N CYS A 321 -10.48 -36.52 -21.46
CA CYS A 321 -10.98 -35.53 -22.43
C CYS A 321 -12.40 -35.84 -22.93
N GLU A 322 -13.20 -36.43 -22.06
CA GLU A 322 -14.62 -36.62 -22.24
C GLU A 322 -15.35 -35.29 -22.48
N PRO A 323 -16.61 -35.30 -22.89
CA PRO A 323 -17.41 -34.07 -23.00
C PRO A 323 -17.43 -33.25 -21.70
N VAL A 324 -17.44 -31.92 -21.84
CA VAL A 324 -17.55 -31.02 -20.70
C VAL A 324 -18.83 -31.30 -19.94
N THR A 325 -18.75 -31.31 -18.61
CA THR A 325 -19.89 -31.52 -17.72
C THR A 325 -20.01 -30.36 -16.72
N ILE A 326 -21.24 -30.15 -16.26
CA ILE A 326 -21.57 -29.21 -15.20
C ILE A 326 -21.99 -30.04 -14.00
N GLU A 327 -21.19 -30.10 -12.97
CA GLU A 327 -21.50 -30.78 -11.72
C GLU A 327 -22.00 -29.77 -10.71
N VAL A 328 -23.19 -30.01 -10.12
CA VAL A 328 -23.74 -29.24 -9.02
C VAL A 328 -23.56 -30.06 -7.74
N LYS A 329 -22.79 -29.51 -6.78
CA LYS A 329 -22.52 -30.10 -5.46
C LYS A 329 -23.14 -29.27 -4.37
N PHE A 330 -23.51 -29.91 -3.25
CA PHE A 330 -24.04 -29.25 -2.08
C PHE A 330 -23.06 -29.37 -0.91
N THR A 331 -22.43 -28.25 -0.55
CA THR A 331 -21.23 -28.20 0.33
C THR A 331 -21.53 -28.34 1.81
N ASN A 332 -22.81 -28.30 2.23
CA ASN A 332 -23.27 -28.51 3.60
C ASN A 332 -23.28 -29.98 4.04
N TYR A 333 -23.18 -30.93 3.09
CA TYR A 333 -23.16 -32.34 3.39
C TYR A 333 -21.74 -32.86 3.66
N LYS A 334 -21.62 -33.76 4.63
CA LYS A 334 -20.39 -34.55 4.82
C LYS A 334 -20.27 -35.58 3.68
N SER A 335 -19.05 -35.99 3.36
CA SER A 335 -18.80 -37.00 2.31
C SER A 335 -19.55 -38.32 2.58
N PRO A 336 -20.19 -38.92 1.57
CA PRO A 336 -20.29 -38.46 0.20
C PRO A 336 -21.30 -37.30 0.03
N GLN A 337 -20.86 -36.22 -0.61
CA GLN A 337 -21.76 -35.12 -0.90
C GLN A 337 -22.72 -35.46 -2.04
N PRO A 338 -24.03 -35.11 -1.94
CA PRO A 338 -24.92 -35.26 -3.08
C PRO A 338 -24.46 -34.35 -4.22
N TYR A 339 -24.51 -34.87 -5.43
CA TYR A 339 -24.18 -34.11 -6.62
C TYR A 339 -25.05 -34.54 -7.81
N THR A 340 -25.26 -33.59 -8.71
CA THR A 340 -25.98 -33.80 -9.96
C THR A 340 -25.15 -33.31 -11.12
N VAL A 341 -25.03 -34.12 -12.17
CA VAL A 341 -24.24 -33.82 -13.37
C VAL A 341 -25.16 -33.51 -14.52
N PHE A 342 -24.89 -32.44 -15.21
CA PHE A 342 -25.56 -31.97 -16.41
C PHE A 342 -24.56 -31.93 -17.58
N ASP A 343 -25.08 -32.05 -18.81
CA ASP A 343 -24.32 -31.67 -20.00
C ASP A 343 -24.21 -30.13 -20.14
N THR A 344 -23.46 -29.69 -21.15
CA THR A 344 -23.25 -28.23 -21.40
C THR A 344 -24.53 -27.49 -21.81
N ARG A 345 -25.62 -28.17 -22.08
CA ARG A 345 -26.96 -27.63 -22.39
C ARG A 345 -27.92 -27.71 -21.20
N GLY A 346 -27.44 -28.13 -20.03
CA GLY A 346 -28.26 -28.26 -18.82
C GLY A 346 -29.24 -29.43 -18.84
N ARG A 347 -28.97 -30.50 -19.64
CA ARG A 347 -29.72 -31.75 -19.57
C ARG A 347 -29.10 -32.66 -18.52
N LEU A 348 -29.96 -33.29 -17.71
CA LEU A 348 -29.52 -34.19 -16.65
C LEU A 348 -28.81 -35.41 -17.26
N VAL A 349 -27.60 -35.68 -16.73
CA VAL A 349 -26.79 -36.86 -17.10
C VAL A 349 -26.87 -37.90 -15.99
N ARG A 350 -26.63 -37.51 -14.74
CA ARG A 350 -26.68 -38.42 -13.58
C ARG A 350 -26.86 -37.68 -12.28
N THR A 351 -27.36 -38.37 -11.27
CA THR A 351 -27.48 -37.89 -9.86
C THR A 351 -26.91 -38.96 -8.94
N ARG A 352 -26.30 -38.52 -7.82
CA ARG A 352 -25.80 -39.38 -6.75
C ARG A 352 -26.14 -38.81 -5.40
#